data_4b52aae43e3502898fc8b561097b83f5
#
_entry.id   4b52aae43e3502898fc8b561097b83f5
#
_cell.length_a   1.000
_cell.length_b   1.000
_cell.length_c   1.000
_cell.angle_alpha   90.00
_cell.angle_beta   90.00
_cell.angle_gamma   90.00
#
_symmetry.space_group_name_H-M   'P 1'
#
loop_
_entity.id
_entity.type
_entity.pdbx_description
1 polymer ?
#
loop_
_entity_poly.entity_id
_entity_poly.type
_entity_poly.pdbx_seq_one_letter_code
_entity_poly.pdbx_strand_id
1 'polypeptide(L)'
;NLFGMKWWSGYAGCPEVAGKANWATSEEYVPGEHTQITASFIRFTGDAECIRFRSRVFLQAERYSGNTLIREAIERHASDRMAEGLKDAGWATDSSYVESLKSIMAQWGLYRLDSMTVEDLKDSTANGNAIVEAAYSQLGVPYVWGGSTPGKALDCSGLTQYCYAQAGIRI
;
A
#
# COMPACT_ATOMS: atom_id res chain seq x y z
N ASN A 1 -10.74 -0.93 1.12
CA ASN A 1 -10.31 0.48 1.11
C ASN A 1 -8.96 0.61 1.80
N LEU A 2 -7.89 0.58 1.02
CA LEU A 2 -6.51 0.56 1.51
C LEU A 2 -6.05 1.88 2.16
N PHE A 3 -6.73 3.00 1.85
CA PHE A 3 -6.27 4.33 2.25
C PHE A 3 -7.23 5.05 3.19
N GLY A 4 -8.25 4.40 3.72
CA GLY A 4 -9.22 5.04 4.61
C GLY A 4 -10.01 6.19 3.96
N MET A 5 -10.24 6.14 2.64
CA MET A 5 -10.96 7.19 1.92
C MET A 5 -12.43 7.24 2.33
N LYS A 6 -12.84 8.38 2.88
CA LYS A 6 -14.22 8.62 3.31
C LYS A 6 -15.16 8.78 2.11
N TRP A 7 -16.40 8.38 2.31
CA TRP A 7 -17.44 8.46 1.31
C TRP A 7 -17.94 9.89 1.10
N TRP A 8 -18.13 10.23 -0.16
CA TRP A 8 -18.90 11.39 -0.61
C TRP A 8 -19.84 10.97 -1.73
N SER A 9 -21.08 11.51 -1.76
CA SER A 9 -22.10 11.11 -2.72
C SER A 9 -21.68 11.29 -4.20
N GLY A 10 -20.83 12.27 -4.49
CA GLY A 10 -20.29 12.50 -5.84
C GLY A 10 -19.44 11.36 -6.40
N TYR A 11 -19.02 10.40 -5.56
CA TYR A 11 -18.27 9.23 -6.01
C TYR A 11 -19.12 8.06 -6.48
N ALA A 12 -20.46 8.11 -6.30
CA ALA A 12 -21.36 7.00 -6.60
C ALA A 12 -21.34 6.55 -8.08
N GLY A 13 -20.96 7.45 -9.00
CA GLY A 13 -20.87 7.13 -10.44
C GLY A 13 -19.49 6.67 -10.91
N CYS A 14 -18.50 6.57 -10.03
CA CYS A 14 -17.16 6.15 -10.42
C CYS A 14 -17.11 4.62 -10.61
N PRO A 15 -16.50 4.12 -11.71
CA PRO A 15 -16.50 2.69 -12.03
C PRO A 15 -15.75 1.83 -11.01
N GLU A 16 -14.83 2.42 -10.27
CA GLU A 16 -14.08 1.75 -9.22
C GLU A 16 -14.89 1.52 -7.94
N VAL A 17 -16.01 2.22 -7.78
CA VAL A 17 -16.78 2.31 -6.54
C VAL A 17 -17.92 1.30 -6.52
N ALA A 18 -17.91 0.38 -5.58
CA ALA A 18 -18.97 -0.58 -5.32
C ALA A 18 -20.04 -0.06 -4.34
N GLY A 19 -19.84 1.10 -3.73
CA GLY A 19 -20.73 1.71 -2.74
C GLY A 19 -20.02 2.23 -1.52
N LYS A 20 -20.69 2.21 -0.35
CA LYS A 20 -20.13 2.63 0.93
C LYS A 20 -20.31 1.58 2.03
N ALA A 21 -19.49 1.68 3.05
CA ALA A 21 -19.62 0.94 4.30
C ALA A 21 -19.37 1.87 5.49
N ASN A 22 -20.07 1.63 6.60
CA ASN A 22 -19.91 2.41 7.82
C ASN A 22 -19.01 1.65 8.79
N TRP A 23 -18.01 2.34 9.34
CA TRP A 23 -17.06 1.79 10.31
C TRP A 23 -16.86 2.72 11.47
N ALA A 24 -16.65 2.15 12.65
CA ALA A 24 -16.15 2.90 13.79
C ALA A 24 -14.70 3.31 13.50
N THR A 25 -14.38 4.57 13.74
CA THR A 25 -13.03 5.13 13.57
C THR A 25 -12.77 6.15 14.67
N SER A 26 -11.51 6.47 14.88
CA SER A 26 -11.07 7.50 15.83
C SER A 26 -10.60 8.73 15.06
N GLU A 27 -11.01 9.89 15.51
CA GLU A 27 -10.56 11.20 14.98
C GLU A 27 -9.93 12.00 16.11
N GLU A 28 -8.90 12.76 15.78
CA GLU A 28 -8.21 13.67 16.69
C GLU A 28 -8.47 15.11 16.24
N TYR A 29 -9.48 15.74 16.80
CA TYR A 29 -9.82 17.15 16.52
C TYR A 29 -9.05 18.13 17.41
N VAL A 30 -8.65 17.67 18.58
CA VAL A 30 -7.75 18.36 19.50
C VAL A 30 -6.55 17.47 19.75
N PRO A 31 -5.31 17.96 19.64
CA PRO A 31 -4.12 17.14 19.83
C PRO A 31 -4.13 16.34 21.13
N GLY A 32 -3.98 15.04 21.05
CA GLY A 32 -4.02 14.11 22.18
C GLY A 32 -5.44 13.64 22.58
N GLU A 33 -6.51 14.20 22.00
CA GLU A 33 -7.89 13.81 22.31
C GLU A 33 -8.51 13.00 21.19
N HIS A 34 -8.72 11.71 21.42
CA HIS A 34 -9.30 10.80 20.44
C HIS A 34 -10.81 10.64 20.63
N THR A 35 -11.58 11.00 19.63
CA THR A 35 -13.03 10.86 19.60
C THR A 35 -13.45 9.70 18.71
N GLN A 36 -14.19 8.74 19.27
CA GLN A 36 -14.76 7.65 18.48
C GLN A 36 -15.99 8.13 17.71
N ILE A 37 -15.99 7.92 16.41
CA ILE A 37 -17.11 8.24 15.52
C ILE A 37 -17.44 7.08 14.60
N THR A 38 -18.64 7.10 14.02
CA THR A 38 -18.96 6.22 12.89
C THR A 38 -18.87 7.03 11.59
N ALA A 39 -17.99 6.63 10.70
CA ALA A 39 -17.82 7.29 9.40
C ALA A 39 -18.16 6.34 8.24
N SER A 40 -18.64 6.91 7.15
CA SER A 40 -18.84 6.19 5.89
C SER A 40 -17.55 6.22 5.07
N PHE A 41 -17.13 5.05 4.63
CA PHE A 41 -15.95 4.87 3.77
C PHE A 41 -16.36 4.31 2.41
N ILE A 42 -15.55 4.60 1.40
CA ILE A 42 -15.76 4.05 0.06
C ILE A 42 -15.49 2.54 0.09
N ARG A 43 -16.40 1.77 -0.49
CA ARG A 43 -16.19 0.36 -0.82
C ARG A 43 -15.85 0.26 -2.29
N PHE A 44 -14.69 -0.30 -2.60
CA PHE A 44 -14.19 -0.50 -3.96
C PHE A 44 -14.51 -1.90 -4.46
N THR A 45 -14.48 -2.08 -5.78
CA THR A 45 -14.66 -3.39 -6.42
C THR A 45 -13.42 -4.28 -6.25
N GLY A 46 -12.26 -3.68 -5.99
CA GLY A 46 -11.01 -4.39 -5.70
C GLY A 46 -9.90 -3.45 -5.21
N ASP A 47 -8.75 -4.00 -4.87
CA ASP A 47 -7.60 -3.22 -4.39
C ASP A 47 -6.96 -2.38 -5.51
N ALA A 48 -6.87 -2.92 -6.72
CA ALA A 48 -6.40 -2.19 -7.89
C ALA A 48 -7.29 -0.97 -8.19
N GLU A 49 -8.59 -1.10 -8.06
CA GLU A 49 -9.57 -0.05 -8.23
C GLU A 49 -9.45 1.02 -7.14
N CYS A 50 -9.14 0.61 -5.91
CA CYS A 50 -8.86 1.54 -4.81
C CYS A 50 -7.63 2.41 -5.10
N ILE A 51 -6.54 1.80 -5.57
CA ILE A 51 -5.31 2.50 -5.96
C ILE A 51 -5.57 3.43 -7.16
N ARG A 52 -6.26 2.95 -8.18
CA ARG A 52 -6.61 3.73 -9.38
C ARG A 52 -7.48 4.94 -9.04
N PHE A 53 -8.51 4.75 -8.22
CA PHE A 53 -9.40 5.82 -7.77
C PHE A 53 -8.64 6.90 -6.99
N ARG A 54 -7.74 6.48 -6.08
CA ARG A 54 -6.91 7.43 -5.32
C ARG A 54 -6.16 8.39 -6.25
N SER A 55 -5.52 7.88 -7.29
CA SER A 55 -4.72 8.69 -8.20
C SER A 55 -5.56 9.46 -9.21
N ARG A 56 -6.60 8.84 -9.78
CA ARG A 56 -7.40 9.39 -10.87
C ARG A 56 -8.47 10.38 -10.41
N VAL A 57 -9.02 10.20 -9.22
CA VAL A 57 -10.15 10.99 -8.72
C VAL A 57 -9.79 11.74 -7.45
N PHE A 58 -9.36 11.01 -6.42
CA PHE A 58 -9.23 11.57 -5.08
C PHE A 58 -8.14 12.65 -5.00
N LEU A 59 -6.93 12.35 -5.46
CA LEU A 59 -5.82 13.31 -5.45
C LEU A 59 -5.96 14.43 -6.48
N GLN A 60 -6.95 14.34 -7.40
CA GLN A 60 -7.25 15.41 -8.35
C GLN A 60 -8.16 16.50 -7.76
N ALA A 61 -8.77 16.26 -6.59
CA ALA A 61 -9.52 17.31 -5.90
C ALA A 61 -8.60 18.50 -5.58
N GLU A 62 -9.09 19.72 -5.78
CA GLU A 62 -8.32 20.98 -5.69
C GLU A 62 -7.49 21.11 -4.40
N ARG A 63 -8.07 20.64 -3.27
CA ARG A 63 -7.37 20.66 -1.97
C ARG A 63 -6.06 19.85 -1.97
N TYR A 64 -5.93 18.83 -2.82
CA TYR A 64 -4.71 18.03 -2.98
C TYR A 64 -3.89 18.48 -4.18
N SER A 65 -4.48 18.58 -5.36
CA SER A 65 -3.78 18.99 -6.59
C SER A 65 -3.26 20.43 -6.54
N GLY A 66 -3.94 21.31 -5.81
CA GLY A 66 -3.50 22.70 -5.53
C GLY A 66 -2.44 22.81 -4.44
N ASN A 67 -2.20 21.76 -3.63
CA ASN A 67 -1.27 21.80 -2.52
C ASN A 67 0.19 21.79 -3.01
N THR A 68 0.98 22.79 -2.57
CA THR A 68 2.36 22.96 -3.01
C THR A 68 3.26 21.80 -2.59
N LEU A 69 3.11 21.29 -1.36
CA LEU A 69 3.92 20.17 -0.85
C LEU A 69 3.64 18.89 -1.64
N ILE A 70 2.37 18.64 -2.00
CA ILE A 70 2.00 17.47 -2.83
C ILE A 70 2.61 17.58 -4.23
N ARG A 71 2.57 18.77 -4.84
CA ARG A 71 3.20 18.99 -6.15
C ARG A 71 4.70 18.79 -6.09
N GLU A 72 5.38 19.36 -5.09
CA GLU A 72 6.81 19.15 -4.87
C GLU A 72 7.14 17.66 -4.65
N ALA A 73 6.29 16.94 -3.90
CA ALA A 73 6.45 15.51 -3.66
C ALA A 73 6.43 14.70 -4.96
N ILE A 74 5.50 15.02 -5.86
CA ILE A 74 5.37 14.35 -7.16
C ILE A 74 6.57 14.67 -8.04
N GLU A 75 6.96 15.96 -8.14
CA GLU A 75 8.07 16.41 -8.99
C GLU A 75 9.43 15.85 -8.56
N ARG A 76 9.63 15.68 -7.26
CA ARG A 76 10.90 15.22 -6.68
C ARG A 76 10.91 13.74 -6.31
N HIS A 77 9.82 13.03 -6.51
CA HIS A 77 9.62 11.66 -6.05
C HIS A 77 9.97 11.53 -4.55
N ALA A 78 9.36 12.38 -3.71
CA ALA A 78 9.70 12.51 -2.31
C ALA A 78 8.53 12.09 -1.41
N SER A 79 8.57 10.86 -0.91
CA SER A 79 7.48 10.27 -0.10
C SER A 79 7.25 11.03 1.22
N ASP A 80 8.29 11.59 1.85
CA ASP A 80 8.16 12.43 3.03
C ASP A 80 7.33 13.68 2.77
N ARG A 81 7.62 14.37 1.65
CA ARG A 81 6.85 15.53 1.22
C ARG A 81 5.40 15.19 0.91
N MET A 82 5.15 14.00 0.36
CA MET A 82 3.79 13.52 0.14
C MET A 82 3.03 13.35 1.46
N ALA A 83 3.65 12.78 2.49
CA ALA A 83 3.05 12.63 3.81
C ALA A 83 2.73 14.00 4.44
N GLU A 84 3.66 14.95 4.37
CA GLU A 84 3.49 16.32 4.86
C GLU A 84 2.35 17.04 4.11
N GLY A 85 2.34 16.95 2.79
CA GLY A 85 1.31 17.58 1.95
C GLY A 85 -0.09 16.99 2.15
N LEU A 86 -0.21 15.68 2.35
CA LEU A 86 -1.48 15.04 2.67
C LEU A 86 -2.00 15.49 4.04
N LYS A 87 -1.12 15.61 5.05
CA LYS A 87 -1.48 16.14 6.37
C LYS A 87 -1.93 17.59 6.27
N ASP A 88 -1.17 18.44 5.59
CA ASP A 88 -1.48 19.85 5.37
C ASP A 88 -2.82 20.04 4.62
N ALA A 89 -3.07 19.21 3.62
CA ALA A 89 -4.34 19.19 2.89
C ALA A 89 -5.51 18.60 3.71
N GLY A 90 -5.30 18.20 4.99
CA GLY A 90 -6.33 17.68 5.89
C GLY A 90 -6.80 16.27 5.57
N TRP A 91 -5.92 15.43 5.03
CA TRP A 91 -6.19 14.00 4.84
C TRP A 91 -6.42 13.27 6.16
N ALA A 92 -5.61 13.55 7.16
CA ALA A 92 -5.64 12.92 8.48
C ALA A 92 -5.74 13.94 9.60
N THR A 93 -6.53 13.63 10.61
CA THR A 93 -6.65 14.45 11.84
C THR A 93 -5.54 14.14 12.84
N ASP A 94 -5.03 12.90 12.85
CA ASP A 94 -3.98 12.43 13.75
C ASP A 94 -2.73 13.32 13.69
N SER A 95 -2.33 13.88 14.85
CA SER A 95 -1.18 14.76 14.99
C SER A 95 0.16 14.06 14.69
N SER A 96 0.25 12.76 14.92
CA SER A 96 1.43 11.94 14.66
C SER A 96 1.51 11.35 13.24
N TYR A 97 0.55 11.63 12.37
CA TYR A 97 0.42 11.01 11.05
C TYR A 97 1.71 11.01 10.23
N VAL A 98 2.37 12.16 10.11
CA VAL A 98 3.59 12.33 9.31
C VAL A 98 4.73 11.49 9.89
N GLU A 99 4.97 11.61 11.19
CA GLU A 99 6.05 10.90 11.87
C GLU A 99 5.83 9.38 11.86
N SER A 100 4.58 8.94 12.01
CA SER A 100 4.22 7.53 11.92
C SER A 100 4.51 6.97 10.52
N LEU A 101 4.16 7.69 9.46
CA LEU A 101 4.47 7.27 8.08
C LEU A 101 5.98 7.25 7.83
N LYS A 102 6.73 8.29 8.24
CA LYS A 102 8.18 8.34 8.09
C LYS A 102 8.85 7.17 8.82
N SER A 103 8.40 6.86 10.03
CA SER A 103 8.90 5.72 10.80
C SER A 103 8.68 4.38 10.07
N ILE A 104 7.48 4.16 9.53
CA ILE A 104 7.15 2.96 8.75
C ILE A 104 8.00 2.88 7.47
N MET A 105 8.13 3.99 6.73
CA MET A 105 8.94 4.05 5.52
C MET A 105 10.41 3.73 5.80
N ALA A 106 10.96 4.24 6.90
CA ALA A 106 12.32 3.93 7.33
C ALA A 106 12.47 2.46 7.75
N GLN A 107 11.56 1.96 8.60
CA GLN A 107 11.58 0.59 9.10
C GLN A 107 11.57 -0.46 7.97
N TRP A 108 10.79 -0.22 6.92
CA TRP A 108 10.64 -1.15 5.80
C TRP A 108 11.49 -0.79 4.58
N GLY A 109 12.37 0.21 4.69
CA GLY A 109 13.25 0.65 3.60
C GLY A 109 12.48 1.14 2.36
N LEU A 110 11.29 1.75 2.54
CA LEU A 110 10.41 2.14 1.43
C LEU A 110 10.94 3.35 0.66
N TYR A 111 11.83 4.15 1.23
CA TYR A 111 12.47 5.28 0.55
C TYR A 111 13.20 4.90 -0.75
N ARG A 112 13.62 3.64 -0.88
CA ARG A 112 14.18 3.13 -2.14
C ARG A 112 13.22 3.30 -3.32
N LEU A 113 11.90 3.30 -3.08
CA LEU A 113 10.89 3.45 -4.11
C LEU A 113 10.89 4.86 -4.72
N ASP A 114 11.37 5.86 -4.00
CA ASP A 114 11.45 7.26 -4.47
C ASP A 114 12.44 7.41 -5.65
N SER A 115 13.41 6.50 -5.77
CA SER A 115 14.40 6.49 -6.86
C SER A 115 14.13 5.44 -7.94
N MET A 116 13.08 4.61 -7.78
CA MET A 116 12.77 3.56 -8.77
C MET A 116 12.08 4.13 -10.00
N THR A 117 12.46 3.60 -11.14
CA THR A 117 11.82 3.87 -12.43
C THR A 117 10.65 2.90 -12.68
N VAL A 118 9.85 3.18 -13.71
CA VAL A 118 8.78 2.25 -14.15
C VAL A 118 9.38 0.91 -14.61
N GLU A 119 10.60 0.92 -15.17
CA GLU A 119 11.28 -0.30 -15.60
C GLU A 119 11.71 -1.15 -14.40
N ASP A 120 12.28 -0.53 -13.36
CA ASP A 120 12.63 -1.23 -12.12
C ASP A 120 11.39 -1.88 -11.46
N LEU A 121 10.23 -1.23 -11.56
CA LEU A 121 8.96 -1.78 -11.06
C LEU A 121 8.48 -2.99 -11.89
N LYS A 122 8.68 -2.97 -13.21
CA LYS A 122 8.34 -4.12 -14.08
C LYS A 122 9.23 -5.32 -13.77
N ASP A 123 10.52 -5.10 -13.61
CA ASP A 123 11.47 -6.14 -13.23
C ASP A 123 11.14 -6.73 -11.87
N SER A 124 10.79 -5.88 -10.90
CA SER A 124 10.32 -6.32 -9.58
C SER A 124 9.04 -7.15 -9.65
N THR A 125 8.11 -6.81 -10.55
CA THR A 125 6.88 -7.56 -10.77
C THR A 125 7.16 -8.92 -11.42
N ALA A 126 8.07 -8.97 -12.39
CA ALA A 126 8.49 -10.22 -13.01
C ALA A 126 9.11 -11.18 -11.98
N ASN A 127 9.99 -10.66 -11.11
CA ASN A 127 10.58 -11.42 -10.02
C ASN A 127 9.53 -11.90 -9.00
N GLY A 128 8.57 -11.04 -8.65
CA GLY A 128 7.46 -11.40 -7.76
C GLY A 128 6.60 -12.52 -8.34
N ASN A 129 6.28 -12.46 -9.62
CA ASN A 129 5.54 -13.52 -10.31
C ASN A 129 6.32 -14.84 -10.33
N ALA A 130 7.63 -14.80 -10.60
CA ALA A 130 8.48 -16.00 -10.57
C ALA A 130 8.51 -16.67 -9.19
N ILE A 131 8.55 -15.89 -8.10
CA ILE A 131 8.47 -16.39 -6.73
C ILE A 131 7.13 -17.10 -6.48
N VAL A 132 6.02 -16.48 -6.90
CA VAL A 132 4.66 -17.03 -6.72
C VAL A 132 4.49 -18.31 -7.56
N GLU A 133 4.89 -18.32 -8.81
CA GLU A 133 4.84 -19.51 -9.67
C GLU A 133 5.68 -20.65 -9.10
N ALA A 134 6.88 -20.35 -8.59
CA ALA A 134 7.71 -21.32 -7.92
C ALA A 134 7.02 -21.92 -6.69
N ALA A 135 6.32 -21.11 -5.89
CA ALA A 135 5.54 -21.59 -4.75
C ALA A 135 4.39 -22.51 -5.19
N TYR A 136 3.64 -22.12 -6.23
CA TYR A 136 2.58 -22.97 -6.79
C TYR A 136 3.11 -24.31 -7.33
N SER A 137 4.30 -24.34 -7.89
CA SER A 137 4.91 -25.59 -8.38
C SER A 137 5.19 -26.60 -7.26
N GLN A 138 5.22 -26.16 -5.99
CA GLN A 138 5.46 -27.01 -4.82
C GLN A 138 4.17 -27.45 -4.11
N LEU A 139 2.99 -27.18 -4.67
CA LEU A 139 1.74 -27.65 -4.08
C LEU A 139 1.72 -29.20 -4.03
N GLY A 140 1.34 -29.72 -2.87
CA GLY A 140 1.31 -31.17 -2.62
C GLY A 140 2.65 -31.77 -2.18
N VAL A 141 3.73 -31.02 -2.15
CA VAL A 141 5.01 -31.48 -1.58
C VAL A 141 4.87 -31.60 -0.05
N PRO A 142 5.25 -32.74 0.56
CA PRO A 142 5.14 -32.94 1.99
C PRO A 142 5.97 -31.94 2.79
N TYR A 143 5.40 -31.42 3.88
CA TYR A 143 6.17 -30.67 4.88
C TYR A 143 7.04 -31.61 5.69
N VAL A 144 8.33 -31.36 5.73
CA VAL A 144 9.29 -32.10 6.56
C VAL A 144 10.22 -31.10 7.23
N TRP A 145 10.33 -31.13 8.55
CA TRP A 145 11.23 -30.26 9.32
C TRP A 145 12.68 -30.38 8.84
N GLY A 146 13.32 -29.26 8.50
CA GLY A 146 14.64 -29.23 7.88
C GLY A 146 14.66 -29.62 6.41
N GLY A 147 13.51 -29.85 5.78
CA GLY A 147 13.39 -30.21 4.37
C GLY A 147 13.74 -29.04 3.44
N SER A 148 14.65 -29.30 2.49
CA SER A 148 15.12 -28.30 1.53
C SER A 148 15.17 -28.83 0.09
N THR A 149 14.47 -29.94 -0.19
CA THR A 149 14.50 -30.59 -1.51
C THR A 149 13.18 -30.34 -2.25
N PRO A 150 13.17 -29.44 -3.27
CA PRO A 150 11.97 -29.15 -4.05
C PRO A 150 11.39 -30.41 -4.72
N GLY A 151 10.07 -30.51 -4.76
CA GLY A 151 9.35 -31.66 -5.30
C GLY A 151 9.37 -32.92 -4.43
N LYS A 152 10.10 -32.94 -3.30
CA LYS A 152 10.20 -34.12 -2.40
C LYS A 152 9.81 -33.80 -0.98
N ALA A 153 10.46 -32.83 -0.36
CA ALA A 153 10.22 -32.44 1.04
C ALA A 153 10.75 -31.02 1.30
N LEU A 154 9.91 -30.16 1.83
CA LEU A 154 10.24 -28.78 2.16
C LEU A 154 9.71 -28.41 3.53
N ASP A 155 10.45 -27.57 4.29
CA ASP A 155 9.88 -26.79 5.39
C ASP A 155 9.60 -25.34 4.93
N CYS A 156 9.17 -24.48 5.86
CA CYS A 156 8.87 -23.08 5.55
C CYS A 156 10.10 -22.31 5.02
N SER A 157 11.26 -22.57 5.57
CA SER A 157 12.52 -21.92 5.15
C SER A 157 13.01 -22.48 3.80
N GLY A 158 12.97 -23.80 3.63
CA GLY A 158 13.36 -24.46 2.39
C GLY A 158 12.46 -24.04 1.22
N LEU A 159 11.15 -23.93 1.43
CA LEU A 159 10.22 -23.40 0.41
C LEU A 159 10.56 -21.95 0.07
N THR A 160 10.78 -21.11 1.07
CA THR A 160 11.10 -19.69 0.87
C THR A 160 12.38 -19.53 0.07
N GLN A 161 13.46 -20.21 0.47
CA GLN A 161 14.74 -20.17 -0.24
C GLN A 161 14.61 -20.64 -1.70
N TYR A 162 13.89 -21.74 -1.93
CA TYR A 162 13.64 -22.22 -3.27
C TYR A 162 12.93 -21.20 -4.14
N CYS A 163 11.82 -20.60 -3.65
CA CYS A 163 11.04 -19.63 -4.41
C CYS A 163 11.85 -18.39 -4.78
N TYR A 164 12.62 -17.85 -3.85
CA TYR A 164 13.47 -16.69 -4.11
C TYR A 164 14.62 -17.01 -5.06
N ALA A 165 15.21 -18.21 -4.96
CA ALA A 165 16.25 -18.65 -5.87
C ALA A 165 15.76 -18.76 -7.33
N GLN A 166 14.49 -19.15 -7.56
CA GLN A 166 13.90 -19.19 -8.91
C GLN A 166 13.76 -17.77 -9.52
N ALA A 167 13.65 -16.74 -8.68
CA ALA A 167 13.66 -15.34 -9.10
C ALA A 167 15.08 -14.74 -9.17
N GLY A 168 16.12 -15.52 -8.99
CA GLY A 168 17.51 -15.06 -8.97
C GLY A 168 17.90 -14.29 -7.69
N ILE A 169 17.08 -14.33 -6.66
CA ILE A 169 17.29 -13.63 -5.40
C ILE A 169 17.87 -14.61 -4.36
N ARG A 170 19.00 -14.25 -3.77
CA ARG A 170 19.63 -15.02 -2.70
C ARG A 170 19.23 -14.47 -1.33
N ILE A 171 18.65 -15.33 -0.48
CA ILE A 171 18.27 -15.02 0.90
C ILE A 171 18.91 -15.99 1.87
#